data_f3d6ad09e516bd66f52dbcadf0b13f9d
#
_entry.id   f3d6ad09e516bd66f52dbcadf0b13f9d
#
_cell.length_a   1.000
_cell.length_b   1.000
_cell.length_c   1.000
_cell.angle_alpha   90.00
_cell.angle_beta   90.00
_cell.angle_gamma   90.00
#
_symmetry.space_group_name_H-M   'P 1'
#
loop_
_entity.id
_entity.type
_entity.pdbx_description
1 polymer ?
#
loop_
_entity_poly.entity_id
_entity_poly.type
_entity_poly.pdbx_seq_one_letter_code
_entity_poly.pdbx_strand_id
1 'polypeptide(L)'
;MKILKIFVLLCFISLCTACSSGTKLKYSNLVDRETRDRVEGALKRAGLKEEKIQSFFSAVDEYNNAVGKENLVQKMTTIDSGFPSFDSDKLVDHWLDKGGYVGRNCRITSFSLMGDFIKVGNPVPGDTTMLFSDFDAISAKQIFSGEEKKNYDTLFSYIDVEDTHDTSVLAEEIIKSWKEKEISFDNAKMHMVYVFMTMYDGLNKVQEFIGHVGVLVEDGDKFLFIEKLAFELPYQVEEFSDLQEVNDYLMGYYDKDADGLTAKPLIFLDGQVIKQYRVLD
;
A
#
# COMPACT_ATOMS: atom_id res chain seq x y z
N MET A 1 -36.36 67.69 -10.06
CA MET A 1 -36.46 66.46 -9.23
C MET A 1 -36.05 65.28 -10.07
N LYS A 2 -34.82 64.81 -9.90
CA LYS A 2 -34.29 63.62 -10.62
C LYS A 2 -34.48 62.39 -9.75
N ILE A 3 -35.28 61.46 -10.19
CA ILE A 3 -35.54 60.19 -9.52
C ILE A 3 -34.35 59.26 -9.85
N LEU A 4 -33.56 58.95 -8.86
CA LEU A 4 -32.45 58.02 -8.93
C LEU A 4 -33.01 56.60 -8.82
N LYS A 5 -32.97 55.82 -9.91
CA LYS A 5 -33.34 54.38 -9.92
C LYS A 5 -32.14 53.62 -9.40
N ILE A 6 -32.29 53.08 -8.20
CA ILE A 6 -31.34 52.12 -7.62
C ILE A 6 -31.62 50.75 -8.23
N PHE A 7 -30.67 50.26 -9.03
CA PHE A 7 -30.65 48.87 -9.51
C PHE A 7 -30.03 48.01 -8.41
N VAL A 8 -30.88 47.22 -7.74
CA VAL A 8 -30.42 46.17 -6.83
C VAL A 8 -30.03 44.97 -7.67
N LEU A 9 -28.69 44.75 -7.81
CA LEU A 9 -28.14 43.57 -8.43
C LEU A 9 -28.16 42.43 -7.38
N LEU A 10 -29.12 41.55 -7.48
CA LEU A 10 -29.16 40.31 -6.71
C LEU A 10 -28.09 39.36 -7.29
N CYS A 11 -26.92 39.32 -6.66
CA CYS A 11 -25.99 38.23 -6.85
C CYS A 11 -26.55 36.96 -6.26
N PHE A 12 -27.07 36.08 -7.13
CA PHE A 12 -27.29 34.68 -6.79
C PHE A 12 -25.91 34.03 -6.52
N ILE A 13 -25.52 33.95 -5.27
CA ILE A 13 -24.45 33.06 -4.85
C ILE A 13 -25.03 31.65 -4.94
N SER A 14 -24.76 31.01 -6.06
CA SER A 14 -24.97 29.58 -6.22
C SER A 14 -23.95 28.91 -5.27
N LEU A 15 -24.39 28.51 -4.09
CA LEU A 15 -23.65 27.58 -3.25
C LEU A 15 -23.63 26.24 -4.00
N CYS A 16 -22.62 26.04 -4.82
CA CYS A 16 -22.20 24.70 -5.20
C CYS A 16 -21.72 24.03 -3.92
N THR A 17 -22.63 23.37 -3.21
CA THR A 17 -22.23 22.30 -2.31
C THR A 17 -21.59 21.23 -3.19
N ALA A 18 -20.27 21.27 -3.32
CA ALA A 18 -19.52 20.13 -3.74
C ALA A 18 -19.82 19.04 -2.70
N CYS A 19 -20.76 18.17 -3.02
CA CYS A 19 -20.86 16.88 -2.39
C CYS A 19 -19.58 16.16 -2.74
N SER A 20 -18.58 16.26 -1.87
CA SER A 20 -17.55 15.27 -1.76
C SER A 20 -18.29 13.97 -1.41
N SER A 21 -18.61 13.19 -2.43
CA SER A 21 -19.05 11.82 -2.25
C SER A 21 -17.84 11.07 -1.73
N GLY A 22 -17.65 11.08 -0.42
CA GLY A 22 -16.62 10.29 0.24
C GLY A 22 -16.81 8.84 -0.23
N THR A 23 -15.80 8.31 -0.87
CA THR A 23 -15.81 6.92 -1.35
C THR A 23 -16.01 6.03 -0.12
N LYS A 24 -17.09 5.24 -0.14
CA LYS A 24 -17.35 4.28 0.95
C LYS A 24 -16.29 3.20 0.88
N LEU A 25 -15.51 3.06 1.95
CA LEU A 25 -14.52 2.00 2.04
C LEU A 25 -15.07 0.84 2.85
N LYS A 26 -14.95 -0.38 2.32
CA LYS A 26 -15.18 -1.60 3.08
C LYS A 26 -13.86 -2.24 3.44
N TYR A 27 -13.67 -2.58 4.72
CA TYR A 27 -12.45 -3.22 5.18
C TYR A 27 -12.68 -4.15 6.38
N SER A 28 -11.70 -5.00 6.63
CA SER A 28 -11.64 -5.89 7.80
C SER A 28 -10.17 -6.13 8.19
N ASN A 29 -9.94 -6.42 9.47
CA ASN A 29 -8.61 -6.87 9.93
C ASN A 29 -8.49 -8.40 9.96
N LEU A 30 -9.22 -9.10 9.11
CA LEU A 30 -9.10 -10.56 8.92
C LEU A 30 -9.31 -11.37 10.21
N VAL A 31 -10.22 -10.94 11.08
CA VAL A 31 -10.53 -11.63 12.35
C VAL A 31 -11.57 -12.73 12.14
N ASP A 32 -12.65 -12.43 11.41
CA ASP A 32 -13.77 -13.33 11.19
C ASP A 32 -13.47 -14.37 10.10
N ARG A 33 -14.17 -15.49 10.20
CA ARG A 33 -14.00 -16.61 9.28
C ARG A 33 -14.49 -16.29 7.87
N GLU A 34 -15.62 -15.58 7.74
CA GLU A 34 -16.24 -15.31 6.43
C GLU A 34 -15.30 -14.48 5.54
N THR A 35 -14.73 -13.41 6.10
CA THR A 35 -13.74 -12.59 5.38
C THR A 35 -12.49 -13.39 5.02
N ARG A 36 -12.00 -14.22 5.95
CA ARG A 36 -10.82 -15.08 5.71
C ARG A 36 -11.07 -16.11 4.60
N ASP A 37 -12.21 -16.81 4.64
CA ASP A 37 -12.59 -17.80 3.62
C ASP A 37 -12.71 -17.14 2.24
N ARG A 38 -13.21 -15.90 2.17
CA ARG A 38 -13.29 -15.11 0.94
C ARG A 38 -11.91 -14.78 0.39
N VAL A 39 -11.01 -14.24 1.23
CA VAL A 39 -9.62 -13.91 0.84
C VAL A 39 -8.86 -15.17 0.42
N GLU A 40 -8.96 -16.25 1.20
CA GLU A 40 -8.37 -17.55 0.86
C GLU A 40 -8.84 -18.04 -0.51
N GLY A 41 -10.16 -17.97 -0.76
CA GLY A 41 -10.76 -18.36 -2.04
C GLY A 41 -10.22 -17.52 -3.21
N ALA A 42 -10.05 -16.20 -3.04
CA ALA A 42 -9.49 -15.31 -4.05
C ALA A 42 -8.01 -15.65 -4.34
N LEU A 43 -7.20 -15.82 -3.31
CA LEU A 43 -5.78 -16.21 -3.44
C LEU A 43 -5.62 -17.57 -4.13
N LYS A 44 -6.45 -18.56 -3.80
CA LYS A 44 -6.46 -19.87 -4.48
C LYS A 44 -6.83 -19.76 -5.98
N ARG A 45 -7.84 -18.95 -6.30
CA ARG A 45 -8.22 -18.69 -7.69
C ARG A 45 -7.14 -17.97 -8.50
N ALA A 46 -6.32 -17.16 -7.83
CA ALA A 46 -5.15 -16.50 -8.40
C ALA A 46 -3.93 -17.43 -8.53
N GLY A 47 -4.03 -18.69 -8.07
CA GLY A 47 -2.97 -19.69 -8.22
C GLY A 47 -1.92 -19.68 -7.10
N LEU A 48 -2.18 -18.99 -5.98
CA LEU A 48 -1.27 -19.03 -4.84
C LEU A 48 -1.31 -20.41 -4.18
N LYS A 49 -0.12 -20.95 -3.86
CA LYS A 49 0.01 -22.26 -3.22
C LYS A 49 -0.56 -22.25 -1.80
N GLU A 50 -1.17 -23.36 -1.42
CA GLU A 50 -1.81 -23.55 -0.10
C GLU A 50 -0.86 -23.22 1.06
N GLU A 51 0.40 -23.62 0.96
CA GLU A 51 1.42 -23.37 1.98
C GLU A 51 1.69 -21.87 2.21
N LYS A 52 1.67 -21.06 1.14
CA LYS A 52 1.83 -19.60 1.23
C LYS A 52 0.60 -18.96 1.87
N ILE A 53 -0.60 -19.43 1.51
CA ILE A 53 -1.87 -18.96 2.10
C ILE A 53 -1.91 -19.27 3.60
N GLN A 54 -1.56 -20.48 3.99
CA GLN A 54 -1.50 -20.88 5.40
C GLN A 54 -0.45 -20.07 6.17
N SER A 55 0.73 -19.84 5.58
CA SER A 55 1.76 -19.00 6.19
C SER A 55 1.29 -17.56 6.39
N PHE A 56 0.56 -17.00 5.41
CA PHE A 56 -0.04 -15.68 5.54
C PHE A 56 -1.04 -15.61 6.69
N PHE A 57 -2.02 -16.53 6.74
CA PHE A 57 -3.01 -16.52 7.83
C PHE A 57 -2.41 -16.85 9.19
N SER A 58 -1.34 -17.64 9.26
CA SER A 58 -0.58 -17.85 10.49
C SER A 58 0.05 -16.56 11.01
N ALA A 59 0.58 -15.72 10.11
CA ALA A 59 1.12 -14.40 10.48
C ALA A 59 0.01 -13.41 10.91
N VAL A 60 -1.15 -13.46 10.25
CA VAL A 60 -2.34 -12.71 10.67
C VAL A 60 -2.78 -13.13 12.07
N ASP A 61 -2.83 -14.44 12.35
CA ASP A 61 -3.21 -14.95 13.67
C ASP A 61 -2.19 -14.58 14.76
N GLU A 62 -0.90 -14.64 14.45
CA GLU A 62 0.17 -14.21 15.36
C GLU A 62 -0.07 -12.76 15.78
N TYR A 63 -0.29 -11.86 14.83
CA TYR A 63 -0.53 -10.46 15.09
C TYR A 63 -1.84 -10.23 15.85
N ASN A 64 -2.97 -10.75 15.33
CA ASN A 64 -4.29 -10.53 15.89
C ASN A 64 -4.42 -11.05 17.33
N ASN A 65 -3.74 -12.17 17.64
CA ASN A 65 -3.72 -12.71 19.01
C ASN A 65 -2.84 -11.86 19.95
N ALA A 66 -1.73 -11.31 19.46
CA ALA A 66 -0.84 -10.46 20.26
C ALA A 66 -1.52 -9.15 20.65
N VAL A 67 -2.17 -8.48 19.69
CA VAL A 67 -2.82 -7.18 19.94
C VAL A 67 -4.20 -7.28 20.55
N GLY A 68 -4.83 -8.48 20.54
CA GLY A 68 -6.20 -8.70 21.01
C GLY A 68 -7.23 -8.41 19.91
N LYS A 69 -7.99 -9.46 19.55
CA LYS A 69 -8.99 -9.39 18.47
C LYS A 69 -10.07 -8.34 18.70
N GLU A 70 -10.38 -8.03 19.95
CA GLU A 70 -11.33 -6.99 20.36
C GLU A 70 -10.90 -5.55 20.00
N ASN A 71 -9.62 -5.35 19.72
CA ASN A 71 -9.06 -4.05 19.30
C ASN A 71 -9.06 -3.89 17.77
N LEU A 72 -9.60 -4.86 17.03
CA LEU A 72 -9.57 -4.94 15.58
C LEU A 72 -10.98 -4.95 14.99
N VAL A 73 -11.10 -4.53 13.73
CA VAL A 73 -12.35 -4.64 12.96
C VAL A 73 -12.55 -6.10 12.56
N GLN A 74 -13.55 -6.72 13.15
CA GLN A 74 -13.69 -8.17 13.13
C GLN A 74 -14.19 -8.71 11.78
N LYS A 75 -15.13 -8.01 11.13
CA LYS A 75 -15.74 -8.41 9.85
C LYS A 75 -15.74 -7.25 8.87
N MET A 76 -15.98 -7.55 7.60
CA MET A 76 -16.12 -6.52 6.57
C MET A 76 -17.10 -5.44 7.00
N THR A 77 -16.58 -4.24 7.26
CA THR A 77 -17.30 -3.08 7.78
C THR A 77 -17.15 -1.93 6.80
N THR A 78 -18.24 -1.23 6.54
CA THR A 78 -18.24 -0.04 5.68
C THR A 78 -18.03 1.20 6.53
N ILE A 79 -17.11 2.06 6.11
CA ILE A 79 -16.97 3.43 6.60
C ILE A 79 -17.44 4.39 5.50
N ASP A 80 -18.20 5.42 5.88
CA ASP A 80 -18.83 6.32 4.92
C ASP A 80 -17.87 7.39 4.38
N SER A 81 -16.76 7.62 5.08
CA SER A 81 -15.72 8.56 4.67
C SER A 81 -14.43 8.36 5.46
N GLY A 82 -13.30 8.75 4.86
CA GLY A 82 -11.98 8.68 5.51
C GLY A 82 -11.32 7.31 5.39
N PHE A 83 -10.41 7.06 6.32
CA PHE A 83 -9.59 5.85 6.36
C PHE A 83 -9.87 5.01 7.60
N PRO A 84 -9.51 3.71 7.60
CA PRO A 84 -9.56 2.89 8.79
C PRO A 84 -8.88 3.59 9.97
N SER A 85 -9.57 3.61 11.11
CA SER A 85 -9.03 4.21 12.33
C SER A 85 -8.96 3.17 13.43
N PHE A 86 -7.90 3.20 14.20
CA PHE A 86 -7.64 2.32 15.34
C PHE A 86 -6.80 3.07 16.37
N ASP A 87 -6.82 2.58 17.60
CA ASP A 87 -5.94 3.07 18.67
C ASP A 87 -4.52 2.53 18.43
N SER A 88 -3.74 3.27 17.63
CA SER A 88 -2.39 2.88 17.23
C SER A 88 -1.47 2.66 18.43
N ASP A 89 -1.54 3.53 19.44
CA ASP A 89 -0.67 3.47 20.62
C ASP A 89 -0.93 2.16 21.37
N LYS A 90 -2.20 1.82 21.55
CA LYS A 90 -2.59 0.56 22.19
C LYS A 90 -2.14 -0.68 21.41
N LEU A 91 -2.27 -0.66 20.08
CA LEU A 91 -1.83 -1.78 19.24
C LEU A 91 -0.31 -1.95 19.29
N VAL A 92 0.43 -0.85 19.20
CA VAL A 92 1.90 -0.84 19.32
C VAL A 92 2.34 -1.39 20.67
N ASP A 93 1.77 -0.88 21.78
CA ASP A 93 2.10 -1.35 23.13
C ASP A 93 1.84 -2.86 23.29
N HIS A 94 0.69 -3.36 22.80
CA HIS A 94 0.37 -4.77 22.86
C HIS A 94 1.32 -5.63 22.00
N TRP A 95 1.70 -5.12 20.80
CA TRP A 95 2.64 -5.83 19.94
C TRP A 95 4.05 -5.89 20.55
N LEU A 96 4.54 -4.78 21.10
CA LEU A 96 5.84 -4.74 21.76
C LEU A 96 5.92 -5.64 23.00
N ASP A 97 4.80 -5.77 23.75
CA ASP A 97 4.71 -6.66 24.92
C ASP A 97 4.68 -8.14 24.52
N LYS A 98 3.97 -8.52 23.44
CA LYS A 98 3.64 -9.92 23.15
C LYS A 98 4.16 -10.45 21.83
N GLY A 99 4.56 -9.60 20.89
CA GLY A 99 4.98 -10.01 19.55
C GLY A 99 6.32 -10.75 19.52
N GLY A 100 7.22 -10.40 20.41
CA GLY A 100 8.52 -11.10 20.59
C GLY A 100 9.57 -10.80 19.50
N TYR A 101 9.26 -9.99 18.51
CA TYR A 101 10.17 -9.47 17.48
C TYR A 101 9.58 -8.19 16.86
N VAL A 102 10.31 -7.54 15.93
CA VAL A 102 9.86 -6.27 15.35
C VAL A 102 8.52 -6.40 14.59
N GLY A 103 8.20 -7.56 14.03
CA GLY A 103 6.99 -7.82 13.25
C GLY A 103 7.24 -7.93 11.76
N ARG A 104 6.16 -8.23 10.98
CA ARG A 104 6.19 -8.12 9.52
C ARG A 104 5.60 -6.77 9.12
N ASN A 105 6.10 -6.19 8.03
CA ASN A 105 5.56 -4.97 7.44
C ASN A 105 4.86 -5.25 6.09
N CYS A 106 4.49 -4.18 5.39
CA CYS A 106 3.87 -4.24 4.07
C CYS A 106 4.74 -5.00 3.06
N ARG A 107 6.05 -4.71 2.99
CA ARG A 107 7.00 -5.32 2.05
C ARG A 107 7.16 -6.81 2.28
N ILE A 108 7.42 -7.22 3.53
CA ILE A 108 7.56 -8.63 3.89
C ILE A 108 6.27 -9.41 3.59
N THR A 109 5.12 -8.84 3.97
CA THR A 109 3.81 -9.47 3.75
C THR A 109 3.52 -9.65 2.27
N SER A 110 3.66 -8.60 1.48
CA SER A 110 3.36 -8.63 0.05
C SER A 110 4.31 -9.53 -0.72
N PHE A 111 5.61 -9.51 -0.41
CA PHE A 111 6.57 -10.41 -1.05
C PHE A 111 6.37 -11.87 -0.63
N SER A 112 5.92 -12.15 0.60
CA SER A 112 5.56 -13.51 1.03
C SER A 112 4.41 -14.09 0.19
N LEU A 113 3.47 -13.24 -0.25
CA LEU A 113 2.35 -13.63 -1.11
C LEU A 113 2.75 -13.72 -2.59
N MET A 114 3.54 -12.75 -3.08
CA MET A 114 3.80 -12.58 -4.50
C MET A 114 5.15 -13.09 -4.99
N GLY A 115 6.09 -13.44 -4.10
CA GLY A 115 7.47 -13.74 -4.48
C GLY A 115 7.61 -14.83 -5.54
N ASP A 116 6.72 -15.83 -5.56
CA ASP A 116 6.73 -16.89 -6.59
C ASP A 116 6.33 -16.36 -7.99
N PHE A 117 5.68 -15.21 -8.07
CA PHE A 117 5.23 -14.57 -9.32
C PHE A 117 6.11 -13.38 -9.74
N ILE A 118 7.15 -13.07 -8.96
CA ILE A 118 8.11 -11.99 -9.25
C ILE A 118 9.41 -12.63 -9.72
N LYS A 119 9.85 -12.27 -10.92
CA LYS A 119 11.15 -12.66 -11.44
C LYS A 119 12.11 -11.48 -11.34
N VAL A 120 13.32 -11.73 -10.86
CA VAL A 120 14.43 -10.78 -10.81
C VAL A 120 15.60 -11.43 -11.55
N GLY A 121 15.74 -11.14 -12.84
CA GLY A 121 16.74 -11.78 -13.69
C GLY A 121 18.17 -11.30 -13.41
N ASN A 122 18.30 -10.05 -12.95
CA ASN A 122 19.57 -9.46 -12.54
C ASN A 122 19.48 -8.94 -11.08
N PRO A 123 19.59 -9.84 -10.08
CA PRO A 123 19.39 -9.48 -8.67
C PRO A 123 20.62 -8.77 -8.09
N VAL A 124 20.75 -7.48 -8.41
CA VAL A 124 21.76 -6.58 -7.85
C VAL A 124 21.06 -5.52 -7.01
N PRO A 125 21.01 -5.67 -5.67
CA PRO A 125 20.41 -4.66 -4.80
C PRO A 125 21.11 -3.30 -4.94
N GLY A 126 20.32 -2.23 -4.89
CA GLY A 126 20.83 -0.89 -4.66
C GLY A 126 21.10 -0.65 -3.17
N ASP A 127 20.93 0.60 -2.74
CA ASP A 127 21.01 0.95 -1.33
C ASP A 127 19.82 0.34 -0.56
N THR A 128 20.11 -0.44 0.47
CA THR A 128 19.13 -1.14 1.32
C THR A 128 19.10 -0.62 2.75
N THR A 129 19.66 0.54 3.02
CA THR A 129 19.75 1.09 4.39
C THR A 129 18.39 1.23 5.07
N MET A 130 17.31 1.53 4.30
CA MET A 130 15.95 1.60 4.83
C MET A 130 15.38 0.24 5.28
N LEU A 131 15.99 -0.88 4.88
CA LEU A 131 15.46 -2.23 5.13
C LEU A 131 15.98 -2.84 6.44
N PHE A 132 16.63 -2.06 7.30
CA PHE A 132 17.25 -2.61 8.53
C PHE A 132 16.24 -3.36 9.42
N SER A 133 15.05 -2.81 9.65
CA SER A 133 13.99 -3.48 10.42
C SER A 133 13.39 -4.68 9.69
N ASP A 134 13.37 -4.64 8.34
CA ASP A 134 12.95 -5.77 7.53
C ASP A 134 13.93 -6.94 7.71
N PHE A 135 15.25 -6.66 7.73
CA PHE A 135 16.30 -7.66 7.94
C PHE A 135 16.22 -8.29 9.33
N ASP A 136 15.92 -7.49 10.36
CA ASP A 136 15.69 -8.00 11.71
C ASP A 136 14.49 -8.96 11.74
N ALA A 137 13.37 -8.58 11.13
CA ALA A 137 12.17 -9.43 11.05
C ALA A 137 12.42 -10.71 10.25
N ILE A 138 13.04 -10.59 9.06
CA ILE A 138 13.36 -11.73 8.19
C ILE A 138 14.30 -12.71 8.90
N SER A 139 15.32 -12.21 9.61
CA SER A 139 16.27 -13.03 10.36
C SER A 139 15.62 -13.72 11.55
N ALA A 140 14.82 -12.99 12.34
CA ALA A 140 14.17 -13.51 13.54
C ALA A 140 13.23 -14.68 13.26
N LYS A 141 12.56 -14.66 12.12
CA LYS A 141 11.58 -15.69 11.72
C LYS A 141 12.02 -16.54 10.52
N GLN A 142 13.24 -16.33 10.00
CA GLN A 142 13.79 -17.03 8.84
C GLN A 142 12.82 -17.02 7.64
N ILE A 143 12.23 -15.84 7.35
CA ILE A 143 11.13 -15.68 6.39
C ILE A 143 11.62 -15.91 4.96
N PHE A 144 12.74 -15.31 4.59
CA PHE A 144 13.38 -15.42 3.28
C PHE A 144 14.84 -15.84 3.44
N SER A 145 15.35 -16.61 2.49
CA SER A 145 16.73 -17.04 2.46
C SER A 145 17.30 -17.11 1.04
N GLY A 146 18.63 -17.14 0.92
CA GLY A 146 19.30 -17.36 -0.36
C GLY A 146 18.85 -16.39 -1.47
N GLU A 147 18.38 -16.95 -2.59
CA GLU A 147 17.94 -16.20 -3.75
C GLU A 147 16.70 -15.38 -3.48
N GLU A 148 15.74 -15.92 -2.72
CA GLU A 148 14.50 -15.23 -2.37
C GLU A 148 14.80 -13.92 -1.61
N LYS A 149 15.72 -13.96 -0.63
CA LYS A 149 16.15 -12.75 0.08
C LYS A 149 16.85 -11.76 -0.85
N LYS A 150 17.70 -12.24 -1.75
CA LYS A 150 18.40 -11.38 -2.72
C LYS A 150 17.41 -10.68 -3.68
N ASN A 151 16.39 -11.39 -4.11
CA ASN A 151 15.31 -10.82 -4.93
C ASN A 151 14.51 -9.76 -4.16
N TYR A 152 14.20 -10.04 -2.89
CA TYR A 152 13.57 -9.08 -1.98
C TYR A 152 14.41 -7.80 -1.84
N ASP A 153 15.70 -7.94 -1.51
CA ASP A 153 16.62 -6.82 -1.35
C ASP A 153 16.72 -5.98 -2.64
N THR A 154 16.71 -6.64 -3.80
CA THR A 154 16.79 -5.98 -5.10
C THR A 154 15.51 -5.20 -5.44
N LEU A 155 14.34 -5.78 -5.16
CA LEU A 155 13.05 -5.17 -5.44
C LEU A 155 12.82 -3.93 -4.55
N PHE A 156 13.18 -4.02 -3.27
CA PHE A 156 12.87 -2.99 -2.27
C PHE A 156 14.03 -2.02 -1.97
N SER A 157 15.15 -2.13 -2.67
CA SER A 157 16.24 -1.14 -2.54
C SER A 157 15.82 0.22 -3.08
N TYR A 158 16.45 1.30 -2.57
CA TYR A 158 16.32 2.63 -3.13
C TYR A 158 16.68 2.68 -4.62
N ILE A 159 16.04 3.59 -5.33
CA ILE A 159 16.31 3.93 -6.73
C ILE A 159 16.78 5.38 -6.76
N ASP A 160 18.02 5.62 -7.20
CA ASP A 160 18.54 6.97 -7.39
C ASP A 160 17.83 7.62 -8.58
N VAL A 161 17.33 8.83 -8.40
CA VAL A 161 16.55 9.55 -9.40
C VAL A 161 17.00 11.01 -9.53
N GLU A 162 16.58 11.68 -10.60
CA GLU A 162 16.77 13.11 -10.79
C GLU A 162 16.02 13.91 -9.72
N ASP A 163 16.61 15.05 -9.31
CA ASP A 163 15.94 16.01 -8.41
C ASP A 163 14.85 16.78 -9.17
N THR A 164 13.67 16.22 -9.15
CA THR A 164 12.50 16.77 -9.85
C THR A 164 11.19 16.42 -9.12
N HIS A 165 10.18 17.26 -9.31
CA HIS A 165 8.80 16.96 -8.88
C HIS A 165 7.92 16.45 -10.04
N ASP A 166 8.49 16.29 -11.23
CA ASP A 166 7.78 15.72 -12.38
C ASP A 166 7.63 14.20 -12.20
N THR A 167 6.43 13.80 -11.81
CA THR A 167 6.10 12.39 -11.57
C THR A 167 6.27 11.51 -12.82
N SER A 168 6.21 12.08 -14.03
CA SER A 168 6.43 11.31 -15.26
C SER A 168 7.91 10.97 -15.44
N VAL A 169 8.82 11.87 -15.12
CA VAL A 169 10.27 11.64 -15.13
C VAL A 169 10.63 10.57 -14.09
N LEU A 170 10.15 10.73 -12.86
CA LEU A 170 10.39 9.76 -11.78
C LEU A 170 9.88 8.37 -12.14
N ALA A 171 8.69 8.28 -12.74
CA ALA A 171 8.13 7.00 -13.18
C ALA A 171 8.99 6.32 -14.25
N GLU A 172 9.52 7.07 -15.22
CA GLU A 172 10.41 6.56 -16.26
C GLU A 172 11.72 6.01 -15.65
N GLU A 173 12.28 6.69 -14.65
CA GLU A 173 13.51 6.26 -13.97
C GLU A 173 13.29 4.99 -13.14
N ILE A 174 12.17 4.88 -12.43
CA ILE A 174 11.78 3.65 -11.73
C ILE A 174 11.66 2.48 -12.71
N ILE A 175 10.91 2.67 -13.79
CA ILE A 175 10.70 1.63 -14.83
C ILE A 175 12.04 1.22 -15.46
N LYS A 176 12.92 2.19 -15.76
CA LYS A 176 14.26 1.92 -16.28
C LYS A 176 15.08 1.09 -15.29
N SER A 177 15.12 1.48 -14.01
CA SER A 177 15.83 0.75 -12.96
C SER A 177 15.33 -0.69 -12.84
N TRP A 178 14.03 -0.91 -12.85
CA TRP A 178 13.46 -2.25 -12.79
C TRP A 178 13.73 -3.08 -14.05
N LYS A 179 13.76 -2.44 -15.21
CA LYS A 179 14.15 -3.10 -16.46
C LYS A 179 15.63 -3.55 -16.45
N GLU A 180 16.53 -2.74 -15.90
CA GLU A 180 17.95 -3.07 -15.74
C GLU A 180 18.16 -4.25 -14.78
N LYS A 181 17.29 -4.36 -13.76
CA LYS A 181 17.25 -5.49 -12.82
C LYS A 181 16.46 -6.70 -13.36
N GLU A 182 15.91 -6.59 -14.57
CA GLU A 182 15.05 -7.60 -15.20
C GLU A 182 13.90 -8.06 -14.29
N ILE A 183 13.26 -7.09 -13.61
CA ILE A 183 12.11 -7.37 -12.75
C ILE A 183 10.87 -7.51 -13.64
N SER A 184 10.14 -8.62 -13.46
CA SER A 184 8.87 -8.87 -14.14
C SER A 184 7.89 -9.62 -13.24
N PHE A 185 6.60 -9.49 -13.57
CA PHE A 185 5.48 -10.03 -12.80
C PHE A 185 4.71 -11.02 -13.67
N ASP A 186 4.40 -12.18 -13.12
CA ASP A 186 3.80 -13.30 -13.87
C ASP A 186 2.55 -13.83 -13.15
N ASN A 187 1.55 -12.96 -13.00
CA ASN A 187 0.21 -13.35 -12.54
C ASN A 187 -0.84 -12.42 -13.16
N ALA A 188 -1.95 -12.99 -13.64
CA ALA A 188 -3.02 -12.23 -14.29
C ALA A 188 -4.18 -11.85 -13.35
N LYS A 189 -4.21 -12.38 -12.13
CA LYS A 189 -5.31 -12.20 -11.17
C LYS A 189 -4.87 -11.66 -9.81
N MET A 190 -3.58 -11.51 -9.62
CA MET A 190 -2.97 -11.05 -8.40
C MET A 190 -1.81 -10.13 -8.73
N HIS A 191 -1.81 -8.92 -8.20
CA HIS A 191 -0.90 -7.85 -8.55
C HIS A 191 -0.28 -7.21 -7.32
N MET A 192 0.96 -6.75 -7.44
CA MET A 192 1.55 -5.85 -6.45
C MET A 192 1.15 -4.42 -6.74
N VAL A 193 0.65 -3.73 -5.73
CA VAL A 193 0.40 -2.28 -5.82
C VAL A 193 1.38 -1.57 -4.91
N TYR A 194 2.19 -0.69 -5.49
CA TYR A 194 3.24 0.04 -4.79
C TYR A 194 2.91 1.51 -4.68
N VAL A 195 3.29 2.10 -3.57
CA VAL A 195 3.33 3.55 -3.37
C VAL A 195 4.80 3.96 -3.32
N PHE A 196 5.30 4.53 -4.39
CA PHE A 196 6.63 5.13 -4.41
C PHE A 196 6.57 6.54 -3.82
N MET A 197 7.59 6.88 -3.07
CA MET A 197 7.76 8.15 -2.40
C MET A 197 9.18 8.66 -2.60
N THR A 198 9.32 9.96 -2.77
CA THR A 198 10.62 10.62 -2.91
C THR A 198 11.24 10.89 -1.55
N MET A 199 12.52 10.62 -1.41
CA MET A 199 13.32 10.96 -0.23
C MET A 199 14.57 11.76 -0.63
N TYR A 200 14.89 12.76 0.18
CA TYR A 200 16.12 13.55 0.09
C TYR A 200 17.06 13.13 1.23
N ASP A 201 18.28 12.73 0.90
CA ASP A 201 19.26 12.28 1.92
C ASP A 201 19.95 13.46 2.66
N GLY A 202 19.62 14.68 2.30
CA GLY A 202 20.24 15.91 2.83
C GLY A 202 21.65 16.20 2.29
N LEU A 203 22.15 15.39 1.36
CA LEU A 203 23.49 15.51 0.74
C LEU A 203 23.39 15.70 -0.80
N ASN A 204 22.26 16.17 -1.31
CA ASN A 204 21.92 16.34 -2.72
C ASN A 204 21.63 15.01 -3.47
N LYS A 205 21.35 13.95 -2.77
CA LYS A 205 20.88 12.71 -3.36
C LYS A 205 19.37 12.60 -3.22
N VAL A 206 18.70 12.33 -4.33
CA VAL A 206 17.25 12.11 -4.37
C VAL A 206 17.00 10.66 -4.74
N GLN A 207 16.11 10.03 -4.01
CA GLN A 207 15.82 8.59 -4.15
C GLN A 207 14.32 8.34 -4.11
N GLU A 208 13.87 7.45 -4.98
CA GLU A 208 12.57 6.83 -4.86
C GLU A 208 12.66 5.56 -4.01
N PHE A 209 11.66 5.37 -3.19
CA PHE A 209 11.54 4.15 -2.40
C PHE A 209 10.08 3.69 -2.30
N ILE A 210 9.90 2.41 -2.08
CA ILE A 210 8.57 1.84 -1.83
C ILE A 210 8.19 2.12 -0.38
N GLY A 211 7.44 3.21 -0.18
CA GLY A 211 6.94 3.64 1.14
C GLY A 211 5.81 2.75 1.63
N HIS A 212 5.01 2.21 0.70
CA HIS A 212 4.00 1.21 1.00
C HIS A 212 3.81 0.23 -0.16
N VAL A 213 3.27 -0.95 0.15
CA VAL A 213 2.93 -1.97 -0.84
C VAL A 213 1.87 -2.92 -0.29
N GLY A 214 0.95 -3.31 -1.14
CA GLY A 214 -0.04 -4.34 -0.86
C GLY A 214 -0.25 -5.27 -2.05
N VAL A 215 -1.09 -6.27 -1.86
CA VAL A 215 -1.45 -7.24 -2.89
C VAL A 215 -2.91 -7.06 -3.27
N LEU A 216 -3.15 -6.76 -4.54
CA LEU A 216 -4.48 -6.67 -5.12
C LEU A 216 -4.84 -8.00 -5.78
N VAL A 217 -5.97 -8.59 -5.42
CA VAL A 217 -6.43 -9.85 -5.99
C VAL A 217 -7.85 -9.72 -6.53
N GLU A 218 -8.12 -10.30 -7.70
CA GLU A 218 -9.45 -10.34 -8.29
C GLU A 218 -10.41 -11.22 -7.47
N ASP A 219 -11.61 -10.70 -7.19
CA ASP A 219 -12.68 -11.42 -6.51
C ASP A 219 -14.03 -11.18 -7.18
N GLY A 220 -14.27 -11.89 -8.28
CA GLY A 220 -15.43 -11.70 -9.14
C GLY A 220 -15.34 -10.42 -9.95
N ASP A 221 -16.26 -9.49 -9.70
CA ASP A 221 -16.30 -8.15 -10.29
C ASP A 221 -15.65 -7.08 -9.41
N LYS A 222 -15.01 -7.48 -8.33
CA LYS A 222 -14.36 -6.66 -7.33
C LYS A 222 -12.88 -6.98 -7.21
N PHE A 223 -12.20 -6.14 -6.43
CA PHE A 223 -10.83 -6.36 -5.99
C PHE A 223 -10.77 -6.41 -4.48
N LEU A 224 -9.92 -7.28 -3.95
CA LEU A 224 -9.50 -7.27 -2.56
C LEU A 224 -8.05 -6.79 -2.51
N PHE A 225 -7.82 -5.73 -1.76
CA PHE A 225 -6.48 -5.21 -1.50
C PHE A 225 -6.03 -5.69 -0.12
N ILE A 226 -4.97 -6.47 -0.08
CA ILE A 226 -4.43 -7.10 1.13
C ILE A 226 -3.17 -6.36 1.50
N GLU A 227 -3.15 -5.75 2.68
CA GLU A 227 -1.98 -5.00 3.15
C GLU A 227 -1.65 -5.26 4.62
N LYS A 228 -0.45 -4.92 5.02
CA LYS A 228 0.01 -4.81 6.39
C LYS A 228 0.49 -3.38 6.59
N LEU A 229 -0.16 -2.62 7.44
CA LEU A 229 0.05 -1.18 7.53
C LEU A 229 1.46 -0.81 7.99
N ALA A 230 1.96 -1.47 9.02
CA ALA A 230 3.33 -1.32 9.51
C ALA A 230 3.71 -2.56 10.34
N PHE A 231 4.91 -2.60 10.90
CA PHE A 231 5.36 -3.72 11.72
C PHE A 231 4.41 -4.01 12.89
N GLU A 232 3.99 -2.96 13.60
CA GLU A 232 3.15 -3.03 14.79
C GLU A 232 1.68 -2.77 14.51
N LEU A 233 1.31 -2.41 13.27
CA LEU A 233 -0.05 -2.06 12.87
C LEU A 233 -0.76 -3.23 12.16
N PRO A 234 -2.09 -3.20 12.02
CA PRO A 234 -2.87 -4.36 11.59
C PRO A 234 -2.56 -4.85 10.17
N TYR A 235 -2.85 -6.14 9.95
CA TYR A 235 -3.25 -6.63 8.64
C TYR A 235 -4.64 -6.11 8.35
N GLN A 236 -4.88 -5.76 7.08
CA GLN A 236 -6.23 -5.44 6.64
C GLN A 236 -6.48 -5.89 5.21
N VAL A 237 -7.74 -5.99 4.87
CA VAL A 237 -8.22 -6.20 3.51
C VAL A 237 -9.30 -5.19 3.23
N GLU A 238 -9.17 -4.49 2.11
CA GLU A 238 -10.14 -3.56 1.56
C GLU A 238 -10.82 -4.13 0.33
N GLU A 239 -12.10 -3.78 0.14
CA GLU A 239 -12.84 -4.11 -1.07
C GLU A 239 -12.97 -2.87 -1.95
N PHE A 240 -12.53 -2.98 -3.21
CA PHE A 240 -12.64 -1.93 -4.23
C PHE A 240 -13.44 -2.41 -5.44
N SER A 241 -14.16 -1.48 -6.08
CA SER A 241 -14.93 -1.77 -7.28
C SER A 241 -14.08 -1.70 -8.55
N ASP A 242 -13.04 -0.87 -8.54
CA ASP A 242 -12.15 -0.69 -9.67
C ASP A 242 -10.77 -0.14 -9.24
N LEU A 243 -9.85 -0.03 -10.19
CA LEU A 243 -8.51 0.47 -9.96
C LEU A 243 -8.44 1.98 -9.68
N GLN A 244 -9.49 2.73 -10.04
CA GLN A 244 -9.56 4.15 -9.69
C GLN A 244 -9.74 4.33 -8.18
N GLU A 245 -10.61 3.52 -7.57
CA GLU A 245 -10.80 3.53 -6.12
C GLU A 245 -9.51 3.13 -5.38
N VAL A 246 -8.73 2.19 -5.92
CA VAL A 246 -7.40 1.81 -5.36
C VAL A 246 -6.44 2.99 -5.40
N ASN A 247 -6.32 3.67 -6.55
CA ASN A 247 -5.49 4.88 -6.66
C ASN A 247 -5.91 5.94 -5.64
N ASP A 248 -7.21 6.25 -5.59
CA ASP A 248 -7.73 7.32 -4.75
C ASP A 248 -7.55 7.03 -3.26
N TYR A 249 -7.73 5.78 -2.86
CA TYR A 249 -7.43 5.33 -1.50
C TYR A 249 -5.96 5.56 -1.15
N LEU A 250 -5.04 5.07 -1.97
CA LEU A 250 -3.61 5.18 -1.70
C LEU A 250 -3.12 6.62 -1.77
N MET A 251 -3.54 7.41 -2.76
CA MET A 251 -3.20 8.83 -2.85
C MET A 251 -3.74 9.59 -1.63
N GLY A 252 -5.00 9.40 -1.27
CA GLY A 252 -5.59 10.06 -0.11
C GLY A 252 -4.93 9.70 1.21
N TYR A 253 -4.39 8.47 1.33
CA TYR A 253 -3.72 8.00 2.54
C TYR A 253 -2.25 8.44 2.61
N TYR A 254 -1.51 8.43 1.50
CA TYR A 254 -0.06 8.62 1.47
C TYR A 254 0.41 9.99 0.95
N ASP A 255 -0.40 10.72 0.19
CA ASP A 255 -0.08 12.11 -0.21
C ASP A 255 -0.35 13.06 0.96
N LYS A 256 0.64 13.22 1.84
CA LYS A 256 0.56 14.05 3.05
C LYS A 256 1.44 15.31 3.01
N ASP A 257 2.19 15.49 1.94
CA ASP A 257 3.05 16.67 1.76
C ASP A 257 2.23 17.87 1.28
N ALA A 258 1.59 18.54 2.24
CA ALA A 258 0.79 19.74 1.98
C ALA A 258 1.64 20.95 1.51
N ASP A 259 2.92 20.95 1.85
CA ASP A 259 3.85 22.06 1.50
C ASP A 259 4.51 21.84 0.13
N GLY A 260 4.35 20.67 -0.47
CA GLY A 260 4.91 20.32 -1.78
C GLY A 260 6.45 20.28 -1.78
N LEU A 261 7.04 19.82 -0.69
CA LEU A 261 8.51 19.71 -0.55
C LEU A 261 9.07 18.50 -1.29
N THR A 262 8.23 17.51 -1.58
CA THR A 262 8.58 16.30 -2.32
C THR A 262 7.69 16.14 -3.54
N ALA A 263 8.08 15.29 -4.49
CA ALA A 263 7.17 14.89 -5.56
C ALA A 263 5.94 14.15 -4.99
N LYS A 264 4.84 14.20 -5.73
CA LYS A 264 3.63 13.44 -5.36
C LYS A 264 3.90 11.94 -5.42
N PRO A 265 3.32 11.14 -4.50
CA PRO A 265 3.48 9.70 -4.53
C PRO A 265 3.07 9.10 -5.89
N LEU A 266 3.81 8.11 -6.35
CA LEU A 266 3.49 7.36 -7.56
C LEU A 266 2.85 6.02 -7.20
N ILE A 267 1.69 5.73 -7.78
CA ILE A 267 1.02 4.44 -7.59
C ILE A 267 1.36 3.54 -8.78
N PHE A 268 2.02 2.43 -8.51
CA PHE A 268 2.36 1.41 -9.50
C PHE A 268 1.51 0.16 -9.31
N LEU A 269 1.09 -0.42 -10.41
CA LEU A 269 0.52 -1.76 -10.48
C LEU A 269 1.54 -2.66 -11.20
N ASP A 270 2.10 -3.61 -10.48
CA ASP A 270 3.24 -4.40 -10.96
C ASP A 270 4.39 -3.50 -11.44
N GLY A 271 4.80 -3.61 -12.68
CA GLY A 271 5.95 -2.89 -13.23
C GLY A 271 5.64 -1.53 -13.89
N GLN A 272 4.46 -0.96 -13.72
CA GLN A 272 4.05 0.26 -14.41
C GLN A 272 3.18 1.15 -13.52
N VAL A 273 3.16 2.45 -13.81
CA VAL A 273 2.19 3.37 -13.19
C VAL A 273 0.78 2.85 -13.48
N ILE A 274 -0.06 2.82 -12.47
CA ILE A 274 -1.46 2.43 -12.62
C ILE A 274 -2.15 3.33 -13.65
N LYS A 275 -2.92 2.75 -14.59
CA LYS A 275 -3.57 3.52 -15.66
C LYS A 275 -4.51 4.62 -15.16
N GLN A 276 -5.06 4.41 -13.99
CA GLN A 276 -5.98 5.31 -13.31
C GLN A 276 -5.25 6.34 -12.42
N TYR A 277 -3.93 6.46 -12.57
CA TYR A 277 -3.15 7.39 -11.77
C TYR A 277 -3.70 8.81 -11.87
N ARG A 278 -3.99 9.39 -10.73
CA ARG A 278 -4.31 10.80 -10.57
C ARG A 278 -3.94 11.28 -9.16
N VAL A 279 -3.53 12.51 -9.09
CA VAL A 279 -3.39 13.25 -7.83
C VAL A 279 -4.78 13.69 -7.38
N LEU A 280 -5.03 13.66 -6.08
CA LEU A 280 -6.26 14.18 -5.49
C LEU A 280 -6.05 15.66 -5.13
N ASP A 281 -7.08 16.51 -5.40
CA ASP A 281 -7.11 17.94 -5.04
C ASP A 281 -7.43 18.12 -3.54
#